data_dfb78134b6618301ecd10769e4c6ac44
#
_entry.id   dfb78134b6618301ecd10769e4c6ac44
#
_cell.length_a   1.000
_cell.length_b   1.000
_cell.length_c   1.000
_cell.angle_alpha   90.00
_cell.angle_beta   90.00
_cell.angle_gamma   90.00
#
_symmetry.space_group_name_H-M   'P 1'
#
loop_
_entity.id
_entity.type
_entity.pdbx_description
1 polymer ?
#
loop_
_entity_poly.entity_id
_entity_poly.type
_entity_poly.pdbx_seq_one_letter_code
_entity_poly.pdbx_strand_id
1 'polypeptide(L)'
;IMPSLVGSEMCIRDRYSLASRELICDSVETMLMAHQLDGLVLVPNCDKIVPGMVMAAVRMDVPAVVCSGGPMLAGSYGGEEVSLSKMFEAVGAYKAGMITEDQLEDCTCNCCPSCGSCSGMYTANSMNCLCEAIGIALPGNGTIPAVYSKRLQLAKHAGMAVMEMVRKGITARQIINERSIRNALTCDMALGCSTNTVLHLLAIAYEAGVPIDLKLFNEISAKTPNLCHLAPAGPTHMPDLYAAGGIPAVQAELAKKGLLDLDVPTVTGKTLGENIKGAHILNEKAIRPIENPYSQTGGLQILWGNIAPDGCVVKRSAVAPEMQQHSGPARVFNSEEEAIAAIYAGKIVPGDVVVIRYEGPKGGPGMREMLNPTSALAGMKLDKTVALITDGRFSLSLIHISEPTR
;
A
#
# COMPACT_ATOMS: atom_id res chain seq x y z
N ILE A 1 -25.70 -7.33 -14.65
CA ILE A 1 -25.09 -7.87 -13.42
C ILE A 1 -24.06 -6.89 -12.83
N MET A 2 -23.29 -6.18 -13.65
CA MET A 2 -22.29 -5.23 -13.17
C MET A 2 -22.82 -4.01 -12.38
N PRO A 3 -23.93 -3.33 -12.72
CA PRO A 3 -24.35 -2.14 -11.97
C PRO A 3 -24.73 -2.39 -10.50
N SER A 4 -25.25 -3.57 -10.17
CA SER A 4 -25.65 -3.88 -8.80
C SER A 4 -24.48 -4.31 -7.91
N LEU A 5 -23.48 -4.99 -8.48
CA LEU A 5 -22.23 -5.34 -7.76
C LEU A 5 -21.36 -4.11 -7.52
N VAL A 6 -21.21 -3.25 -8.52
CA VAL A 6 -20.46 -2.00 -8.39
C VAL A 6 -21.09 -1.06 -7.36
N GLY A 7 -22.40 -0.95 -7.31
CA GLY A 7 -23.10 -0.10 -6.34
C GLY A 7 -22.96 -0.57 -4.88
N SER A 8 -23.11 -1.88 -4.62
CA SER A 8 -23.02 -2.41 -3.26
C SER A 8 -21.57 -2.55 -2.75
N GLU A 9 -20.63 -2.93 -3.60
CA GLU A 9 -19.22 -2.99 -3.23
C GLU A 9 -18.63 -1.60 -2.99
N MET A 10 -19.02 -0.59 -3.77
CA MET A 10 -18.58 0.79 -3.53
C MET A 10 -19.05 1.32 -2.19
N CYS A 11 -20.31 1.07 -1.79
CA CYS A 11 -20.80 1.52 -0.49
C CYS A 11 -20.10 0.86 0.69
N ILE A 12 -19.78 -0.42 0.62
CA ILE A 12 -19.12 -1.15 1.71
C ILE A 12 -17.62 -0.86 1.75
N ARG A 13 -16.93 -0.88 0.62
CA ARG A 13 -15.50 -0.58 0.54
C ARG A 13 -15.18 0.86 0.91
N ASP A 14 -15.94 1.80 0.37
CA ASP A 14 -15.58 3.20 0.48
C ASP A 14 -15.88 3.74 1.87
N ARG A 15 -17.06 3.49 2.42
CA ARG A 15 -17.53 4.17 3.64
C ARG A 15 -17.14 3.49 4.93
N TYR A 16 -17.03 2.15 4.97
CA TYR A 16 -16.74 1.39 6.18
C TYR A 16 -15.38 0.69 6.15
N SER A 17 -14.61 0.88 5.10
CA SER A 17 -13.36 0.18 4.86
C SER A 17 -12.35 0.38 6.00
N LEU A 18 -12.11 1.61 6.45
CA LEU A 18 -11.15 1.86 7.53
C LEU A 18 -11.62 1.27 8.87
N ALA A 19 -12.92 1.39 9.19
CA ALA A 19 -13.49 0.84 10.41
C ALA A 19 -13.38 -0.71 10.46
N SER A 20 -13.37 -1.38 9.30
CA SER A 20 -13.21 -2.84 9.25
C SER A 20 -11.85 -3.31 9.77
N ARG A 21 -10.81 -2.47 9.76
CA ARG A 21 -9.50 -2.80 10.33
C ARG A 21 -9.60 -3.10 11.83
N GLU A 22 -10.30 -2.24 12.57
CA GLU A 22 -10.51 -2.41 14.02
C GLU A 22 -11.39 -3.64 14.28
N LEU A 23 -12.49 -3.80 13.52
CA LEU A 23 -13.38 -4.96 13.66
C LEU A 23 -12.64 -6.28 13.40
N ILE A 24 -11.74 -6.33 12.42
CA ILE A 24 -10.92 -7.50 12.13
C ILE A 24 -9.97 -7.79 13.30
N CYS A 25 -9.33 -6.75 13.85
CA CYS A 25 -8.48 -6.87 15.02
C CYS A 25 -9.24 -7.47 16.21
N ASP A 26 -10.40 -6.92 16.54
CA ASP A 26 -11.25 -7.38 17.64
C ASP A 26 -11.77 -8.81 17.41
N SER A 27 -12.07 -9.17 16.15
CA SER A 27 -12.53 -10.51 15.79
C SER A 27 -11.42 -11.56 16.02
N VAL A 28 -10.20 -11.26 15.61
CA VAL A 28 -9.04 -12.16 15.81
C VAL A 28 -8.74 -12.30 17.30
N GLU A 29 -8.75 -11.20 18.06
CA GLU A 29 -8.58 -11.18 19.51
C GLU A 29 -9.64 -12.06 20.19
N THR A 30 -10.91 -11.88 19.83
CA THR A 30 -12.02 -12.65 20.39
C THR A 30 -11.83 -14.15 20.17
N MET A 31 -11.47 -14.56 18.95
CA MET A 31 -11.26 -15.96 18.60
C MET A 31 -10.05 -16.57 19.32
N LEU A 32 -8.95 -15.82 19.40
CA LEU A 32 -7.75 -16.26 20.11
C LEU A 32 -8.04 -16.50 21.60
N MET A 33 -8.70 -15.53 22.24
CA MET A 33 -9.06 -15.63 23.66
C MET A 33 -10.05 -16.74 23.94
N ALA A 34 -11.09 -16.89 23.10
CA ALA A 34 -12.13 -17.92 23.28
C ALA A 34 -11.56 -19.34 23.15
N HIS A 35 -10.60 -19.54 22.26
CA HIS A 35 -9.99 -20.85 22.03
C HIS A 35 -8.67 -21.06 22.77
N GLN A 36 -8.14 -20.06 23.47
CA GLN A 36 -6.90 -20.12 24.24
C GLN A 36 -5.72 -20.68 23.40
N LEU A 37 -5.53 -20.11 22.20
CA LEU A 37 -4.50 -20.57 21.27
C LEU A 37 -3.11 -20.00 21.66
N ASP A 38 -2.06 -20.81 21.50
CA ASP A 38 -0.68 -20.44 21.84
C ASP A 38 0.06 -19.71 20.76
N GLY A 39 -0.48 -19.64 19.55
CA GLY A 39 0.13 -18.95 18.41
C GLY A 39 -0.78 -18.86 17.20
N LEU A 40 -0.42 -18.00 16.26
CA LEU A 40 -1.23 -17.63 15.10
C LEU A 40 -0.46 -17.74 13.78
N VAL A 41 -1.09 -18.34 12.77
CA VAL A 41 -0.75 -18.07 11.37
C VAL A 41 -1.86 -17.19 10.80
N LEU A 42 -1.53 -15.97 10.47
CA LEU A 42 -2.45 -14.98 9.91
C LEU A 42 -2.39 -15.02 8.39
N VAL A 43 -3.54 -15.22 7.72
CA VAL A 43 -3.60 -15.36 6.25
C VAL A 43 -4.40 -14.20 5.63
N PRO A 44 -3.89 -12.97 5.71
CA PRO A 44 -4.53 -11.81 5.10
C PRO A 44 -4.16 -11.66 3.62
N ASN A 45 -4.98 -10.92 2.87
CA ASN A 45 -4.58 -10.53 1.50
C ASN A 45 -5.25 -9.24 0.99
N CYS A 46 -5.82 -8.41 1.86
CA CYS A 46 -6.44 -7.14 1.47
C CYS A 46 -6.04 -6.01 2.40
N ASP A 47 -6.31 -4.77 1.97
CA ASP A 47 -5.72 -3.54 2.51
C ASP A 47 -6.00 -3.29 4.00
N LYS A 48 -7.17 -3.65 4.51
CA LYS A 48 -7.53 -3.52 5.94
C LYS A 48 -7.33 -4.81 6.74
N ILE A 49 -7.36 -5.96 6.04
CA ILE A 49 -7.20 -7.26 6.68
C ILE A 49 -5.77 -7.43 7.19
N VAL A 50 -4.77 -7.05 6.36
CA VAL A 50 -3.35 -7.18 6.75
C VAL A 50 -3.05 -6.40 8.04
N PRO A 51 -3.27 -5.08 8.12
CA PRO A 51 -2.97 -4.33 9.33
C PRO A 51 -3.86 -4.74 10.51
N GLY A 52 -5.15 -5.04 10.29
CA GLY A 52 -6.04 -5.49 11.36
C GLY A 52 -5.58 -6.77 12.03
N MET A 53 -5.15 -7.77 11.25
CA MET A 53 -4.62 -9.02 11.79
C MET A 53 -3.25 -8.83 12.49
N VAL A 54 -2.38 -7.96 11.95
CA VAL A 54 -1.09 -7.64 12.60
C VAL A 54 -1.33 -6.91 13.92
N MET A 55 -2.27 -5.96 13.97
CA MET A 55 -2.66 -5.27 15.22
C MET A 55 -3.13 -6.27 16.27
N ALA A 56 -3.95 -7.25 15.90
CA ALA A 56 -4.41 -8.29 16.83
C ALA A 56 -3.23 -9.13 17.39
N ALA A 57 -2.31 -9.57 16.52
CA ALA A 57 -1.13 -10.32 16.95
C ALA A 57 -0.29 -9.54 17.96
N VAL A 58 -0.10 -8.24 17.73
CA VAL A 58 0.67 -7.35 18.62
C VAL A 58 -0.09 -7.07 19.91
N ARG A 59 -1.40 -6.82 19.83
CA ARG A 59 -2.25 -6.57 21.00
C ARG A 59 -2.25 -7.73 21.96
N MET A 60 -2.36 -8.95 21.43
CA MET A 60 -2.38 -10.18 22.20
C MET A 60 -1.00 -10.67 22.61
N ASP A 61 0.05 -10.17 21.95
CA ASP A 61 1.45 -10.52 22.18
C ASP A 61 1.75 -12.02 22.23
N VAL A 62 1.21 -12.75 21.26
CA VAL A 62 1.44 -14.19 21.08
C VAL A 62 2.40 -14.46 19.91
N PRO A 63 3.01 -15.63 19.83
CA PRO A 63 3.73 -16.06 18.64
C PRO A 63 2.84 -15.97 17.40
N ALA A 64 3.27 -15.21 16.38
CA ALA A 64 2.46 -14.97 15.19
C ALA A 64 3.33 -14.91 13.94
N VAL A 65 2.82 -15.45 12.82
CA VAL A 65 3.45 -15.38 11.50
C VAL A 65 2.41 -14.92 10.48
N VAL A 66 2.72 -13.86 9.74
CA VAL A 66 1.90 -13.43 8.61
C VAL A 66 2.29 -14.23 7.37
N CYS A 67 1.30 -14.85 6.75
CA CYS A 67 1.41 -15.56 5.49
C CYS A 67 0.38 -15.05 4.50
N SER A 68 0.70 -14.00 3.75
CA SER A 68 -0.27 -13.41 2.81
C SER A 68 -0.64 -14.36 1.68
N GLY A 69 -1.82 -14.12 1.07
CA GLY A 69 -2.26 -14.89 -0.11
C GLY A 69 -1.41 -14.63 -1.36
N GLY A 70 -0.66 -13.55 -1.39
CA GLY A 70 0.19 -13.14 -2.52
C GLY A 70 -0.52 -12.28 -3.57
N PRO A 71 0.25 -11.55 -4.39
CA PRO A 71 -0.29 -10.73 -5.47
C PRO A 71 -0.78 -11.57 -6.65
N MET A 72 -1.77 -11.03 -7.38
CA MET A 72 -2.15 -11.59 -8.69
C MET A 72 -1.08 -11.29 -9.75
N LEU A 73 -1.17 -11.99 -10.87
CA LEU A 73 -0.37 -11.66 -12.05
C LEU A 73 -0.82 -10.32 -12.64
N ALA A 74 0.06 -9.63 -13.34
CA ALA A 74 -0.33 -8.48 -14.15
C ALA A 74 -1.26 -8.93 -15.28
N GLY A 75 -2.20 -8.07 -15.65
CA GLY A 75 -3.02 -8.24 -16.83
C GLY A 75 -2.27 -7.84 -18.10
N SER A 76 -2.89 -8.04 -19.25
CA SER A 76 -2.35 -7.60 -20.54
C SER A 76 -3.46 -6.96 -21.37
N TYR A 77 -3.23 -5.71 -21.80
CA TYR A 77 -4.17 -4.99 -22.66
C TYR A 77 -3.38 -4.09 -23.63
N GLY A 78 -3.72 -4.19 -24.92
CA GLY A 78 -3.04 -3.41 -25.96
C GLY A 78 -1.54 -3.71 -26.12
N GLY A 79 -1.07 -4.89 -25.67
CA GLY A 79 0.35 -5.28 -25.71
C GLY A 79 1.17 -4.76 -24.51
N GLU A 80 0.54 -4.09 -23.56
CA GLU A 80 1.15 -3.60 -22.30
C GLU A 80 0.69 -4.42 -21.10
N GLU A 81 1.54 -4.53 -20.09
CA GLU A 81 1.14 -5.04 -18.78
C GLU A 81 0.26 -4.00 -18.07
N VAL A 82 -0.83 -4.47 -17.50
CA VAL A 82 -1.83 -3.61 -16.86
C VAL A 82 -2.24 -4.15 -15.50
N SER A 83 -2.84 -3.26 -14.71
CA SER A 83 -3.39 -3.57 -13.40
C SER A 83 -4.80 -2.99 -13.24
N LEU A 84 -5.40 -3.19 -12.08
CA LEU A 84 -6.73 -2.69 -11.74
C LEU A 84 -6.89 -1.18 -12.00
N SER A 85 -5.84 -0.36 -11.82
CA SER A 85 -5.90 1.08 -12.11
C SER A 85 -6.23 1.37 -13.57
N LYS A 86 -5.74 0.53 -14.50
CA LYS A 86 -6.02 0.68 -15.93
C LYS A 86 -7.52 0.53 -16.25
N MET A 87 -8.19 -0.39 -15.57
CA MET A 87 -9.65 -0.56 -15.71
C MET A 87 -10.40 0.72 -15.31
N PHE A 88 -10.03 1.34 -14.18
CA PHE A 88 -10.67 2.59 -13.74
C PHE A 88 -10.36 3.76 -14.66
N GLU A 89 -9.13 3.86 -15.19
CA GLU A 89 -8.78 4.83 -16.23
C GLU A 89 -9.61 4.61 -17.50
N ALA A 90 -9.80 3.35 -17.91
CA ALA A 90 -10.63 3.01 -19.08
C ALA A 90 -12.10 3.42 -18.88
N VAL A 91 -12.66 3.29 -17.66
CA VAL A 91 -13.99 3.81 -17.35
C VAL A 91 -14.04 5.34 -17.55
N GLY A 92 -13.02 6.06 -17.09
CA GLY A 92 -12.90 7.51 -17.31
C GLY A 92 -12.81 7.86 -18.80
N ALA A 93 -11.97 7.14 -19.55
CA ALA A 93 -11.80 7.34 -20.98
C ALA A 93 -13.09 7.03 -21.77
N TYR A 94 -13.84 5.99 -21.39
CA TYR A 94 -15.14 5.68 -21.97
C TYR A 94 -16.17 6.80 -21.71
N LYS A 95 -16.25 7.30 -20.49
CA LYS A 95 -17.12 8.44 -20.12
C LYS A 95 -16.77 9.71 -20.90
N ALA A 96 -15.49 9.89 -21.23
CA ALA A 96 -15.01 10.99 -22.07
C ALA A 96 -15.19 10.75 -23.58
N GLY A 97 -15.72 9.60 -24.00
CA GLY A 97 -15.90 9.24 -25.42
C GLY A 97 -14.60 8.92 -26.16
N MET A 98 -13.52 8.61 -25.45
CA MET A 98 -12.19 8.32 -26.02
C MET A 98 -12.03 6.86 -26.46
N ILE A 99 -12.79 5.94 -25.87
CA ILE A 99 -12.81 4.52 -26.19
C ILE A 99 -14.26 4.03 -26.32
N THR A 100 -14.44 2.92 -27.04
CA THR A 100 -15.75 2.27 -27.24
C THR A 100 -16.10 1.37 -26.04
N GLU A 101 -17.38 0.92 -25.98
CA GLU A 101 -17.85 -0.04 -24.98
C GLU A 101 -17.10 -1.37 -25.11
N ASP A 102 -16.89 -1.88 -26.34
CA ASP A 102 -16.14 -3.11 -26.60
C ASP A 102 -14.69 -3.02 -26.09
N GLN A 103 -14.05 -1.86 -26.26
CA GLN A 103 -12.69 -1.64 -25.73
C GLN A 103 -12.66 -1.57 -24.21
N LEU A 104 -13.69 -1.02 -23.58
CA LEU A 104 -13.83 -1.02 -22.12
C LEU A 104 -14.04 -2.45 -21.59
N GLU A 105 -14.91 -3.24 -22.25
CA GLU A 105 -15.16 -4.63 -21.88
C GLU A 105 -13.88 -5.47 -22.02
N ASP A 106 -13.18 -5.37 -23.13
CA ASP A 106 -11.91 -6.07 -23.35
C ASP A 106 -10.86 -5.70 -22.29
N CYS A 107 -10.70 -4.42 -21.99
CA CYS A 107 -9.82 -3.97 -20.91
C CYS A 107 -10.22 -4.58 -19.55
N THR A 108 -11.50 -4.56 -19.24
CA THR A 108 -12.04 -5.08 -17.95
C THR A 108 -11.79 -6.58 -17.79
N CYS A 109 -11.96 -7.35 -18.86
CA CYS A 109 -11.73 -8.80 -18.85
C CYS A 109 -10.26 -9.18 -18.69
N ASN A 110 -9.34 -8.32 -19.08
CA ASN A 110 -7.91 -8.63 -19.15
C ASN A 110 -7.06 -8.02 -18.03
N CYS A 111 -7.57 -7.01 -17.27
CA CYS A 111 -6.77 -6.32 -16.24
C CYS A 111 -6.43 -7.16 -15.02
N CYS A 112 -7.25 -8.16 -14.65
CA CYS A 112 -7.11 -8.95 -13.43
C CYS A 112 -7.18 -10.45 -13.74
N PRO A 113 -6.13 -11.06 -14.31
CA PRO A 113 -6.19 -12.39 -14.91
C PRO A 113 -6.15 -13.56 -13.92
N SER A 114 -5.84 -13.33 -12.66
CA SER A 114 -5.67 -14.39 -11.67
C SER A 114 -6.17 -14.01 -10.27
N CYS A 115 -6.25 -14.98 -9.36
CA CYS A 115 -6.49 -14.72 -7.95
C CYS A 115 -5.28 -14.04 -7.29
N GLY A 116 -5.51 -13.37 -6.16
CA GLY A 116 -4.49 -12.68 -5.38
C GLY A 116 -4.92 -11.27 -4.99
N SER A 117 -4.06 -10.55 -4.28
CA SER A 117 -4.16 -9.09 -4.13
C SER A 117 -3.85 -8.41 -5.46
N CYS A 118 -4.08 -7.10 -5.56
CA CYS A 118 -3.77 -6.34 -6.79
C CYS A 118 -2.34 -6.58 -7.28
N SER A 119 -2.10 -6.49 -8.61
CA SER A 119 -0.76 -6.71 -9.19
C SER A 119 0.21 -5.53 -9.00
N GLY A 120 -0.25 -4.35 -8.54
CA GLY A 120 0.60 -3.18 -8.27
C GLY A 120 0.93 -3.00 -6.79
N MET A 121 1.75 -1.98 -6.47
CA MET A 121 2.13 -1.59 -5.10
C MET A 121 1.02 -0.74 -4.47
N TYR A 122 -0.17 -1.32 -4.37
CA TYR A 122 -1.30 -0.77 -3.66
C TYR A 122 -1.24 -1.17 -2.18
N THR A 123 -2.23 -0.78 -1.39
CA THR A 123 -2.18 -0.91 0.07
C THR A 123 -1.98 -2.36 0.54
N ALA A 124 -2.68 -3.34 -0.06
CA ALA A 124 -2.55 -4.75 0.32
C ALA A 124 -1.10 -5.23 0.15
N ASN A 125 -0.51 -5.02 -1.03
CA ASN A 125 0.87 -5.42 -1.32
C ASN A 125 1.89 -4.61 -0.53
N SER A 126 1.65 -3.31 -0.34
CA SER A 126 2.47 -2.47 0.53
C SER A 126 2.55 -3.09 1.94
N MET A 127 1.42 -3.38 2.56
CA MET A 127 1.39 -3.96 3.90
C MET A 127 1.97 -5.38 3.94
N ASN A 128 1.75 -6.21 2.91
CA ASN A 128 2.35 -7.55 2.80
C ASN A 128 3.88 -7.48 2.71
N CYS A 129 4.43 -6.53 1.97
CA CYS A 129 5.87 -6.27 1.88
C CYS A 129 6.42 -5.71 3.19
N LEU A 130 5.67 -4.81 3.86
CA LEU A 130 6.09 -4.25 5.14
C LEU A 130 6.04 -5.26 6.28
N CYS A 131 5.13 -6.25 6.26
CA CYS A 131 5.17 -7.37 7.19
C CYS A 131 6.47 -8.18 7.07
N GLU A 132 6.98 -8.34 5.84
CA GLU A 132 8.29 -8.94 5.59
C GLU A 132 9.42 -8.06 6.09
N ALA A 133 9.35 -6.75 5.84
CA ALA A 133 10.35 -5.77 6.27
C ALA A 133 10.44 -5.64 7.81
N ILE A 134 9.30 -5.72 8.51
CA ILE A 134 9.23 -5.78 9.98
C ILE A 134 9.85 -7.08 10.52
N GLY A 135 9.75 -8.17 9.74
CA GLY A 135 10.19 -9.49 10.16
C GLY A 135 9.09 -10.39 10.73
N ILE A 136 7.80 -9.96 10.70
CA ILE A 136 6.64 -10.76 11.14
C ILE A 136 6.14 -11.73 10.05
N ALA A 137 6.76 -11.71 8.87
CA ALA A 137 6.49 -12.61 7.76
C ALA A 137 7.80 -13.22 7.22
N LEU A 138 7.68 -14.37 6.57
CA LEU A 138 8.83 -15.04 5.92
C LEU A 138 9.27 -14.28 4.67
N PRO A 139 10.56 -14.34 4.28
CA PRO A 139 11.04 -13.80 3.02
C PRO A 139 10.27 -14.32 1.81
N GLY A 140 9.85 -13.39 0.94
CA GLY A 140 8.99 -13.64 -0.21
C GLY A 140 7.49 -13.55 0.06
N ASN A 141 7.10 -13.28 1.31
CA ASN A 141 5.69 -13.13 1.68
C ASN A 141 4.98 -12.06 0.85
N GLY A 142 5.59 -10.89 0.68
CA GLY A 142 4.96 -9.77 -0.03
C GLY A 142 4.94 -9.93 -1.55
N THR A 143 5.80 -10.76 -2.13
CA THR A 143 6.07 -10.70 -3.57
C THR A 143 5.79 -11.99 -4.36
N ILE A 144 5.88 -13.18 -3.76
CA ILE A 144 5.57 -14.43 -4.46
C ILE A 144 4.12 -14.38 -4.97
N PRO A 145 3.86 -14.52 -6.29
CA PRO A 145 2.51 -14.53 -6.83
C PRO A 145 1.61 -15.61 -6.22
N ALA A 146 0.32 -15.30 -6.07
CA ALA A 146 -0.66 -16.19 -5.44
C ALA A 146 -0.77 -17.56 -6.14
N VAL A 147 -0.64 -17.58 -7.46
CA VAL A 147 -0.79 -18.78 -8.28
C VAL A 147 0.47 -19.66 -8.37
N TYR A 148 1.59 -19.25 -7.78
CA TYR A 148 2.84 -20.01 -7.83
C TYR A 148 2.88 -21.09 -6.75
N SER A 149 3.36 -22.27 -7.09
CA SER A 149 3.56 -23.39 -6.14
C SER A 149 4.41 -23.00 -4.94
N LYS A 150 5.34 -22.06 -5.12
CA LYS A 150 6.19 -21.53 -4.05
C LYS A 150 5.37 -20.82 -2.96
N ARG A 151 4.17 -20.28 -3.27
CA ARG A 151 3.24 -19.72 -2.29
C ARG A 151 2.73 -20.79 -1.32
N LEU A 152 2.41 -21.98 -1.81
CA LEU A 152 2.00 -23.11 -0.96
C LEU A 152 3.15 -23.59 -0.07
N GLN A 153 4.39 -23.60 -0.58
CA GLN A 153 5.57 -23.92 0.21
C GLN A 153 5.79 -22.89 1.31
N LEU A 154 5.60 -21.60 1.01
CA LEU A 154 5.69 -20.52 2.01
C LEU A 154 4.66 -20.73 3.14
N ALA A 155 3.41 -21.08 2.81
CA ALA A 155 2.37 -21.36 3.80
C ALA A 155 2.75 -22.52 4.73
N LYS A 156 3.31 -23.60 4.18
CA LYS A 156 3.84 -24.71 4.97
C LYS A 156 4.95 -24.23 5.92
N HIS A 157 5.89 -23.45 5.42
CA HIS A 157 6.99 -22.91 6.23
C HIS A 157 6.51 -21.92 7.31
N ALA A 158 5.45 -21.15 7.05
CA ALA A 158 4.84 -20.26 8.05
C ALA A 158 4.28 -21.07 9.23
N GLY A 159 3.60 -22.20 8.97
CA GLY A 159 3.16 -23.12 10.01
C GLY A 159 4.31 -23.73 10.82
N MET A 160 5.43 -24.06 10.16
CA MET A 160 6.63 -24.54 10.87
C MET A 160 7.27 -23.42 11.71
N ALA A 161 7.33 -22.20 11.18
CA ALA A 161 7.93 -21.06 11.87
C ALA A 161 7.15 -20.70 13.14
N VAL A 162 5.80 -20.65 13.11
CA VAL A 162 5.02 -20.35 14.31
C VAL A 162 5.22 -21.40 15.39
N MET A 163 5.35 -22.67 15.04
CA MET A 163 5.64 -23.74 16.01
C MET A 163 7.00 -23.54 16.67
N GLU A 164 8.02 -23.12 15.94
CA GLU A 164 9.33 -22.79 16.51
C GLU A 164 9.27 -21.56 17.41
N MET A 165 8.47 -20.54 17.03
CA MET A 165 8.26 -19.36 17.87
C MET A 165 7.58 -19.75 19.20
N VAL A 166 6.54 -20.59 19.16
CA VAL A 166 5.88 -21.11 20.38
C VAL A 166 6.90 -21.85 21.26
N ARG A 167 7.70 -22.76 20.70
CA ARG A 167 8.73 -23.51 21.47
C ARG A 167 9.78 -22.59 22.12
N LYS A 168 10.12 -21.49 21.46
CA LYS A 168 11.13 -20.54 21.93
C LYS A 168 10.56 -19.40 22.77
N GLY A 169 9.24 -19.30 22.88
CA GLY A 169 8.55 -18.19 23.57
C GLY A 169 8.77 -16.85 22.89
N ILE A 170 8.90 -16.80 21.55
CA ILE A 170 9.08 -15.57 20.78
C ILE A 170 7.71 -15.02 20.43
N THR A 171 7.39 -13.83 20.95
CA THR A 171 6.09 -13.18 20.75
C THR A 171 6.12 -12.11 19.67
N ALA A 172 4.94 -11.62 19.27
CA ALA A 172 4.81 -10.61 18.21
C ALA A 172 5.51 -9.29 18.60
N ARG A 173 5.45 -8.84 19.86
CA ARG A 173 6.11 -7.58 20.30
C ARG A 173 7.63 -7.69 20.37
N GLN A 174 8.18 -8.89 20.51
CA GLN A 174 9.63 -9.06 20.41
C GLN A 174 10.14 -8.82 19.01
N ILE A 175 9.32 -9.12 17.99
CA ILE A 175 9.63 -8.88 16.57
C ILE A 175 9.23 -7.46 16.18
N ILE A 176 7.99 -7.04 16.49
CA ILE A 176 7.47 -5.71 16.17
C ILE A 176 7.85 -4.73 17.29
N ASN A 177 8.96 -4.07 17.12
CA ASN A 177 9.55 -3.12 18.05
C ASN A 177 10.00 -1.85 17.31
N GLU A 178 10.52 -0.86 18.01
CA GLU A 178 10.93 0.41 17.40
C GLU A 178 11.94 0.22 16.25
N ARG A 179 12.92 -0.68 16.41
CA ARG A 179 13.96 -0.93 15.41
C ARG A 179 13.38 -1.55 14.13
N SER A 180 12.50 -2.55 14.26
CA SER A 180 11.85 -3.21 13.13
C SER A 180 10.83 -2.30 12.44
N ILE A 181 10.13 -1.44 13.18
CA ILE A 181 9.24 -0.42 12.60
C ILE A 181 10.05 0.61 11.78
N ARG A 182 11.19 1.06 12.28
CA ARG A 182 12.10 1.95 11.51
C ARG A 182 12.60 1.28 10.23
N ASN A 183 12.92 -0.01 10.26
CA ASN A 183 13.23 -0.79 9.06
C ASN A 183 12.07 -0.84 8.07
N ALA A 184 10.85 -1.04 8.57
CA ALA A 184 9.65 -1.01 7.72
C ALA A 184 9.44 0.35 7.08
N LEU A 185 9.55 1.45 7.83
CA LEU A 185 9.47 2.81 7.30
C LEU A 185 10.53 3.08 6.23
N THR A 186 11.75 2.58 6.42
CA THR A 186 12.81 2.69 5.41
C THR A 186 12.46 1.91 4.14
N CYS A 187 11.96 0.68 4.27
CA CYS A 187 11.48 -0.10 3.12
C CYS A 187 10.27 0.55 2.43
N ASP A 188 9.34 1.13 3.20
CA ASP A 188 8.18 1.88 2.71
C ASP A 188 8.60 3.02 1.78
N MET A 189 9.59 3.80 2.20
CA MET A 189 10.16 4.90 1.43
C MET A 189 10.90 4.42 0.17
N ALA A 190 11.65 3.33 0.27
CA ALA A 190 12.41 2.78 -0.86
C ALA A 190 11.51 2.14 -1.93
N LEU A 191 10.44 1.49 -1.52
CA LEU A 191 9.45 0.87 -2.41
C LEU A 191 8.49 1.88 -3.03
N GLY A 192 8.28 3.04 -2.38
CA GLY A 192 7.21 3.97 -2.75
C GLY A 192 5.84 3.34 -2.58
N CYS A 193 5.55 2.87 -1.39
CA CYS A 193 4.30 2.19 -1.05
C CYS A 193 3.06 3.10 -1.13
N SER A 194 1.92 2.56 -0.73
CA SER A 194 0.66 3.32 -0.64
C SER A 194 0.69 4.33 0.49
N THR A 195 0.05 5.49 0.33
CA THR A 195 -0.16 6.49 1.40
C THR A 195 -0.85 5.90 2.64
N ASN A 196 -1.64 4.84 2.46
CA ASN A 196 -2.30 4.14 3.57
C ASN A 196 -1.33 3.46 4.55
N THR A 197 -0.07 3.21 4.15
CA THR A 197 0.93 2.63 5.07
C THR A 197 1.19 3.54 6.26
N VAL A 198 1.11 4.86 6.07
CA VAL A 198 1.24 5.83 7.16
C VAL A 198 0.19 5.58 8.24
N LEU A 199 -1.08 5.43 7.85
CA LEU A 199 -2.17 5.13 8.79
C LEU A 199 -1.97 3.77 9.48
N HIS A 200 -1.55 2.76 8.73
CA HIS A 200 -1.47 1.39 9.23
C HIS A 200 -0.24 1.15 10.10
N LEU A 201 0.91 1.72 9.75
CA LEU A 201 2.13 1.61 10.58
C LEU A 201 1.98 2.38 11.89
N LEU A 202 1.31 3.55 11.87
CA LEU A 202 0.97 4.27 13.11
C LEU A 202 0.06 3.43 14.03
N ALA A 203 -0.96 2.77 13.46
CA ALA A 203 -1.86 1.93 14.25
C ALA A 203 -1.16 0.68 14.81
N ILE A 204 -0.33 0.01 14.01
CA ILE A 204 0.47 -1.14 14.48
C ILE A 204 1.46 -0.71 15.56
N ALA A 205 2.14 0.43 15.39
CA ALA A 205 3.06 0.97 16.37
C ALA A 205 2.35 1.31 17.69
N TYR A 206 1.14 1.90 17.60
CA TYR A 206 0.32 2.19 18.76
C TYR A 206 -0.02 0.92 19.57
N GLU A 207 -0.48 -0.14 18.89
CA GLU A 207 -0.75 -1.44 19.55
C GLU A 207 0.52 -2.08 20.14
N ALA A 208 1.67 -1.85 19.51
CA ALA A 208 2.97 -2.32 20.00
C ALA A 208 3.49 -1.50 21.20
N GLY A 209 2.88 -0.35 21.49
CA GLY A 209 3.40 0.60 22.48
C GLY A 209 4.69 1.31 22.01
N VAL A 210 4.92 1.40 20.70
CA VAL A 210 6.08 2.04 20.08
C VAL A 210 5.70 3.48 19.70
N PRO A 211 6.33 4.50 20.30
CA PRO A 211 6.03 5.89 20.00
C PRO A 211 6.66 6.29 18.66
N ILE A 212 5.84 6.49 17.65
CA ILE A 212 6.22 7.08 16.36
C ILE A 212 5.26 8.22 16.01
N ASP A 213 5.75 9.21 15.28
CA ASP A 213 4.98 10.35 14.80
C ASP A 213 5.21 10.59 13.30
N LEU A 214 4.45 11.52 12.73
CA LEU A 214 4.55 11.86 11.31
C LEU A 214 5.89 12.51 10.92
N LYS A 215 6.61 13.12 11.86
CA LYS A 215 7.92 13.73 11.60
C LYS A 215 8.96 12.65 11.29
N LEU A 216 8.88 11.52 11.99
CA LEU A 216 9.75 10.37 11.73
C LEU A 216 9.66 9.87 10.29
N PHE A 217 8.47 9.90 9.68
CA PHE A 217 8.32 9.53 8.27
C PHE A 217 9.15 10.43 7.35
N ASN A 218 9.12 11.75 7.56
CA ASN A 218 9.94 12.68 6.77
C ASN A 218 11.43 12.56 7.05
N GLU A 219 11.83 12.30 8.30
CA GLU A 219 13.25 12.09 8.65
C GLU A 219 13.82 10.86 7.93
N ILE A 220 13.05 9.78 7.87
CA ILE A 220 13.44 8.56 7.16
C ILE A 220 13.36 8.79 5.65
N SER A 221 12.29 9.41 5.14
CA SER A 221 12.13 9.73 3.72
C SER A 221 13.29 10.58 3.17
N ALA A 222 13.77 11.56 3.94
CA ALA A 222 14.88 12.42 3.53
C ALA A 222 16.21 11.67 3.32
N LYS A 223 16.40 10.53 3.99
CA LYS A 223 17.64 9.74 3.98
C LYS A 223 17.55 8.49 3.10
N THR A 224 16.35 8.06 2.75
CA THR A 224 16.10 6.80 2.05
C THR A 224 15.83 7.05 0.57
N PRO A 225 16.65 6.56 -0.34
CA PRO A 225 16.38 6.69 -1.77
C PRO A 225 15.19 5.82 -2.19
N ASN A 226 14.42 6.28 -3.19
CA ASN A 226 13.37 5.49 -3.82
C ASN A 226 13.98 4.57 -4.88
N LEU A 227 13.88 3.26 -4.68
CA LEU A 227 14.53 2.24 -5.52
C LEU A 227 13.56 1.55 -6.49
N CYS A 228 12.24 1.65 -6.26
CA CYS A 228 11.24 0.95 -7.04
C CYS A 228 10.21 1.91 -7.62
N HIS A 229 9.76 1.63 -8.85
CA HIS A 229 8.71 2.41 -9.53
C HIS A 229 7.64 1.45 -10.04
N LEU A 230 6.85 0.95 -9.09
CA LEU A 230 5.80 -0.03 -9.33
C LEU A 230 4.45 0.65 -9.63
N ALA A 231 3.59 -0.02 -10.40
CA ALA A 231 2.23 0.45 -10.61
C ALA A 231 1.53 0.78 -9.26
N PRO A 232 0.81 1.90 -9.15
CA PRO A 232 0.44 2.88 -10.18
C PRO A 232 1.50 3.96 -10.49
N ALA A 233 2.60 4.06 -9.75
CA ALA A 233 3.60 5.11 -9.93
C ALA A 233 4.55 4.86 -11.13
N GLY A 234 4.60 3.63 -11.62
CA GLY A 234 5.46 3.22 -12.74
C GLY A 234 4.93 1.99 -13.47
N PRO A 235 5.66 1.53 -14.49
CA PRO A 235 5.18 0.47 -15.39
C PRO A 235 5.37 -0.95 -14.86
N THR A 236 6.16 -1.16 -13.81
CA THR A 236 6.46 -2.49 -13.27
C THR A 236 5.40 -2.96 -12.27
N HIS A 237 5.23 -4.27 -12.12
CA HIS A 237 4.23 -4.90 -11.28
C HIS A 237 4.85 -5.79 -10.19
N MET A 238 4.04 -6.35 -9.31
CA MET A 238 4.51 -7.20 -8.21
C MET A 238 5.24 -8.48 -8.67
N PRO A 239 4.83 -9.14 -9.78
CA PRO A 239 5.59 -10.25 -10.35
C PRO A 239 7.00 -9.85 -10.79
N ASP A 240 7.18 -8.62 -11.31
CA ASP A 240 8.49 -8.09 -11.70
C ASP A 240 9.38 -7.88 -10.47
N LEU A 241 8.80 -7.31 -9.40
CA LEU A 241 9.50 -7.14 -8.14
C LEU A 241 9.96 -8.49 -7.58
N TYR A 242 9.09 -9.52 -7.63
CA TYR A 242 9.46 -10.87 -7.24
C TYR A 242 10.62 -11.42 -8.08
N ALA A 243 10.54 -11.31 -9.41
CA ALA A 243 11.57 -11.77 -10.34
C ALA A 243 12.89 -11.00 -10.17
N ALA A 244 12.83 -9.74 -9.71
CA ALA A 244 13.99 -8.89 -9.45
C ALA A 244 14.71 -9.19 -8.11
N GLY A 245 14.19 -10.12 -7.30
CA GLY A 245 14.79 -10.50 -6.02
C GLY A 245 13.92 -10.15 -4.80
N GLY A 246 12.79 -9.47 -5.02
CA GLY A 246 11.79 -9.17 -3.98
C GLY A 246 12.29 -8.24 -2.89
N ILE A 247 11.63 -8.29 -1.75
CA ILE A 247 11.97 -7.46 -0.58
C ILE A 247 13.39 -7.74 -0.05
N PRO A 248 13.89 -8.99 -0.03
CA PRO A 248 15.27 -9.23 0.41
C PRO A 248 16.31 -8.47 -0.43
N ALA A 249 16.11 -8.33 -1.75
CA ALA A 249 17.02 -7.57 -2.60
C ALA A 249 16.96 -6.06 -2.30
N VAL A 250 15.77 -5.51 -2.07
CA VAL A 250 15.60 -4.10 -1.66
C VAL A 250 16.29 -3.85 -0.31
N GLN A 251 16.10 -4.75 0.66
CA GLN A 251 16.74 -4.65 1.98
C GLN A 251 18.27 -4.77 1.89
N ALA A 252 18.77 -5.66 1.03
CA ALA A 252 20.23 -5.78 0.79
C ALA A 252 20.82 -4.49 0.20
N GLU A 253 20.11 -3.81 -0.70
CA GLU A 253 20.52 -2.52 -1.23
C GLU A 253 20.56 -1.45 -0.13
N LEU A 254 19.51 -1.34 0.68
CA LEU A 254 19.42 -0.39 1.79
C LEU A 254 20.51 -0.64 2.84
N ALA A 255 20.84 -1.90 3.10
CA ALA A 255 21.91 -2.31 4.02
C ALA A 255 23.28 -1.82 3.59
N LYS A 256 23.57 -1.68 2.28
CA LYS A 256 24.86 -1.14 1.79
C LYS A 256 25.17 0.26 2.31
N LYS A 257 24.15 1.07 2.58
CA LYS A 257 24.30 2.44 3.15
C LYS A 257 24.00 2.49 4.67
N GLY A 258 23.87 1.33 5.34
CA GLY A 258 23.58 1.29 6.77
C GLY A 258 22.22 1.87 7.16
N LEU A 259 21.23 1.81 6.26
CA LEU A 259 19.90 2.37 6.48
C LEU A 259 18.97 1.44 7.25
N LEU A 260 19.37 0.19 7.47
CA LEU A 260 18.59 -0.82 8.21
C LEU A 260 19.36 -1.30 9.43
N ASP A 261 18.61 -1.61 10.49
CA ASP A 261 19.10 -2.36 11.63
C ASP A 261 19.03 -3.85 11.31
N LEU A 262 20.18 -4.48 11.12
CA LEU A 262 20.30 -5.86 10.66
C LEU A 262 20.17 -6.90 11.79
N ASP A 263 20.29 -6.47 13.06
CA ASP A 263 20.25 -7.35 14.22
C ASP A 263 18.85 -7.56 14.79
N VAL A 264 17.80 -7.03 14.11
CA VAL A 264 16.42 -7.25 14.53
C VAL A 264 16.02 -8.72 14.33
N PRO A 265 15.32 -9.32 15.32
CA PRO A 265 14.81 -10.68 15.21
C PRO A 265 13.67 -10.76 14.20
N THR A 266 13.50 -11.94 13.60
CA THR A 266 12.42 -12.23 12.68
C THR A 266 11.75 -13.56 12.97
N VAL A 267 10.58 -13.81 12.38
CA VAL A 267 9.84 -15.09 12.50
C VAL A 267 10.61 -16.32 12.00
N THR A 268 11.70 -16.13 11.26
CA THR A 268 12.56 -17.24 10.83
C THR A 268 13.43 -17.79 11.96
N GLY A 269 13.45 -17.13 13.12
CA GLY A 269 14.38 -17.42 14.22
C GLY A 269 15.81 -16.94 13.96
N LYS A 270 16.01 -16.14 12.90
CA LYS A 270 17.27 -15.48 12.50
C LYS A 270 17.09 -13.97 12.54
N THR A 271 18.20 -13.25 12.47
CA THR A 271 18.17 -11.80 12.31
C THR A 271 17.81 -11.39 10.87
N LEU A 272 17.44 -10.13 10.67
CA LEU A 272 17.23 -9.58 9.33
C LEU A 272 18.48 -9.74 8.46
N GLY A 273 19.65 -9.41 8.99
CA GLY A 273 20.92 -9.52 8.27
C GLY A 273 21.24 -10.94 7.79
N GLU A 274 20.91 -11.96 8.61
CA GLU A 274 21.06 -13.35 8.21
C GLU A 274 20.07 -13.75 7.11
N ASN A 275 18.83 -13.23 7.14
CA ASN A 275 17.80 -13.53 6.14
C ASN A 275 18.12 -12.94 4.76
N ILE A 276 18.74 -11.75 4.71
CA ILE A 276 19.06 -11.07 3.44
C ILE A 276 20.46 -11.43 2.92
N LYS A 277 21.20 -12.27 3.64
CA LYS A 277 22.56 -12.68 3.23
C LYS A 277 22.54 -13.31 1.85
N GLY A 278 23.27 -12.71 0.91
CA GLY A 278 23.34 -13.16 -0.48
C GLY A 278 22.20 -12.68 -1.38
N ALA A 279 21.22 -11.96 -0.84
CA ALA A 279 20.21 -11.31 -1.66
C ALA A 279 20.84 -10.19 -2.49
N HIS A 280 20.41 -10.08 -3.74
CA HIS A 280 20.89 -9.06 -4.68
C HIS A 280 19.85 -8.79 -5.75
N ILE A 281 20.01 -7.68 -6.47
CA ILE A 281 19.14 -7.32 -7.57
C ILE A 281 19.38 -8.26 -8.75
N LEU A 282 18.29 -8.84 -9.27
CA LEU A 282 18.30 -9.68 -10.49
C LEU A 282 17.80 -8.91 -11.72
N ASN A 283 17.07 -7.82 -11.53
CA ASN A 283 16.55 -6.99 -12.61
C ASN A 283 16.47 -5.52 -12.18
N GLU A 284 17.33 -4.68 -12.74
CA GLU A 284 17.42 -3.26 -12.43
C GLU A 284 16.25 -2.41 -12.96
N LYS A 285 15.38 -2.98 -13.80
CA LYS A 285 14.16 -2.29 -14.23
C LYS A 285 13.11 -2.20 -13.12
N ALA A 286 13.05 -3.21 -12.25
CA ALA A 286 12.10 -3.25 -11.14
C ALA A 286 12.71 -2.74 -9.82
N ILE A 287 13.98 -3.04 -9.56
CA ILE A 287 14.72 -2.55 -8.39
C ILE A 287 15.99 -1.87 -8.88
N ARG A 288 16.13 -0.58 -8.68
CA ARG A 288 17.38 0.14 -9.01
C ARG A 288 18.41 -0.03 -7.91
N PRO A 289 19.71 -0.08 -8.30
CA PRO A 289 20.80 -0.04 -7.33
C PRO A 289 20.77 1.27 -6.53
N ILE A 290 21.22 1.20 -5.29
CA ILE A 290 21.16 2.34 -4.36
C ILE A 290 22.06 3.51 -4.80
N GLU A 291 23.03 3.25 -5.66
CA GLU A 291 23.88 4.26 -6.31
C GLU A 291 23.16 5.02 -7.44
N ASN A 292 22.11 4.42 -8.03
CA ASN A 292 21.35 5.02 -9.14
C ASN A 292 19.82 4.89 -8.90
N PRO A 293 19.26 5.48 -7.83
CA PRO A 293 17.85 5.39 -7.49
C PRO A 293 16.97 6.22 -8.43
N TYR A 294 15.67 6.01 -8.39
CA TYR A 294 14.68 6.90 -9.05
C TYR A 294 14.65 8.29 -8.40
N SER A 295 14.82 8.36 -7.08
CA SER A 295 14.93 9.60 -6.32
C SER A 295 15.91 9.40 -5.15
N GLN A 296 16.65 10.44 -4.78
CA GLN A 296 17.52 10.42 -3.60
C GLN A 296 16.75 10.47 -2.29
N THR A 297 15.43 10.72 -2.35
CA THR A 297 14.54 10.74 -1.19
C THR A 297 13.38 9.77 -1.40
N GLY A 298 12.70 9.43 -0.31
CA GLY A 298 11.65 8.41 -0.28
C GLY A 298 10.44 8.70 -1.14
N GLY A 299 9.67 7.64 -1.41
CA GLY A 299 8.47 7.68 -2.25
C GLY A 299 7.27 8.33 -1.59
N LEU A 300 7.26 8.49 -0.25
CA LEU A 300 6.20 9.17 0.50
C LEU A 300 6.77 10.40 1.21
N GLN A 301 5.90 11.40 1.40
CA GLN A 301 6.24 12.61 2.14
C GLN A 301 5.03 13.12 2.93
N ILE A 302 5.29 13.60 4.14
CA ILE A 302 4.29 14.30 4.96
C ILE A 302 4.45 15.81 4.73
N LEU A 303 3.33 16.49 4.52
CA LEU A 303 3.26 17.92 4.32
C LEU A 303 2.47 18.57 5.46
N TRP A 304 2.79 19.81 5.79
CA TRP A 304 2.08 20.63 6.76
C TRP A 304 1.74 21.98 6.15
N GLY A 305 0.63 22.55 6.57
CA GLY A 305 0.20 23.87 6.14
C GLY A 305 -1.10 24.30 6.83
N ASN A 306 -1.60 25.45 6.46
CA ASN A 306 -2.83 26.01 7.02
C ASN A 306 -4.08 25.18 6.70
N ILE A 307 -4.08 24.40 5.62
CA ILE A 307 -5.17 23.47 5.26
C ILE A 307 -5.04 22.17 6.06
N ALA A 308 -3.82 21.71 6.29
CA ALA A 308 -3.52 20.47 7.00
C ALA A 308 -2.52 20.75 8.15
N PRO A 309 -2.94 21.41 9.24
CA PRO A 309 -2.03 21.78 10.34
C PRO A 309 -1.47 20.59 11.09
N ASP A 310 -2.19 19.47 11.13
CA ASP A 310 -1.78 18.23 11.77
C ASP A 310 -0.99 17.30 10.84
N GLY A 311 -0.82 17.69 9.57
CA GLY A 311 -0.10 16.96 8.56
C GLY A 311 -1.02 16.26 7.56
N CYS A 312 -0.47 15.96 6.40
CA CYS A 312 -1.10 15.20 5.33
C CYS A 312 -0.03 14.43 4.56
N VAL A 313 -0.40 13.36 3.87
CA VAL A 313 0.52 12.49 3.15
C VAL A 313 0.40 12.67 1.63
N VAL A 314 1.53 12.65 0.94
CA VAL A 314 1.59 12.61 -0.52
C VAL A 314 2.48 11.45 -0.97
N LYS A 315 2.03 10.73 -2.01
CA LYS A 315 2.86 9.74 -2.70
C LYS A 315 3.76 10.48 -3.69
N ARG A 316 4.91 10.96 -3.21
CA ARG A 316 5.84 11.75 -4.00
C ARG A 316 6.36 11.02 -5.24
N SER A 317 6.52 9.70 -5.16
CA SER A 317 6.96 8.87 -6.29
C SER A 317 5.98 8.84 -7.46
N ALA A 318 4.72 9.23 -7.24
CA ALA A 318 3.69 9.32 -8.27
C ALA A 318 3.40 10.77 -8.71
N VAL A 319 4.10 11.76 -8.11
CA VAL A 319 3.93 13.19 -8.45
C VAL A 319 4.75 13.54 -9.69
N ALA A 320 4.12 14.03 -10.75
CA ALA A 320 4.84 14.55 -11.91
C ALA A 320 5.72 15.74 -11.50
N PRO A 321 6.95 15.87 -12.02
CA PRO A 321 7.87 16.93 -11.62
C PRO A 321 7.26 18.34 -11.69
N GLU A 322 6.46 18.61 -12.72
CA GLU A 322 5.76 19.87 -12.94
C GLU A 322 4.67 20.18 -11.91
N MET A 323 4.17 19.14 -11.20
CA MET A 323 3.12 19.24 -10.18
C MET A 323 3.65 19.28 -8.75
N GLN A 324 4.97 19.21 -8.55
CA GLN A 324 5.56 19.34 -7.20
C GLN A 324 5.36 20.73 -6.59
N GLN A 325 5.10 21.73 -7.44
CA GLN A 325 4.64 23.04 -7.03
C GLN A 325 3.43 23.40 -7.89
N HIS A 326 2.27 23.58 -7.27
CA HIS A 326 1.05 23.91 -7.97
C HIS A 326 0.27 24.97 -7.20
N SER A 327 -0.33 25.89 -7.93
CA SER A 327 -1.28 26.87 -7.40
C SER A 327 -2.37 27.13 -8.44
N GLY A 328 -3.61 27.29 -7.99
CA GLY A 328 -4.73 27.49 -8.89
C GLY A 328 -6.04 27.72 -8.17
N PRO A 329 -7.12 27.99 -8.93
CA PRO A 329 -8.45 28.18 -8.38
C PRO A 329 -8.93 26.89 -7.67
N ALA A 330 -9.40 27.03 -6.44
CA ALA A 330 -9.99 25.92 -5.70
C ALA A 330 -11.41 25.62 -6.22
N ARG A 331 -11.64 24.35 -6.58
CA ARG A 331 -12.98 23.80 -6.90
C ARG A 331 -13.40 22.90 -5.75
N VAL A 332 -14.22 23.44 -4.87
CA VAL A 332 -14.57 22.78 -3.59
C VAL A 332 -15.87 22.02 -3.73
N PHE A 333 -15.84 20.74 -3.31
CA PHE A 333 -17.00 19.82 -3.31
C PHE A 333 -17.18 19.23 -1.92
N ASN A 334 -18.45 18.97 -1.55
CA ASN A 334 -18.80 18.42 -0.25
C ASN A 334 -18.98 16.91 -0.26
N SER A 335 -18.78 16.27 -1.41
CA SER A 335 -18.79 14.82 -1.57
C SER A 335 -17.95 14.39 -2.78
N GLU A 336 -17.56 13.13 -2.80
CA GLU A 336 -16.90 12.50 -3.94
C GLU A 336 -17.78 12.52 -5.18
N GLU A 337 -19.09 12.25 -5.03
CA GLU A 337 -20.07 12.20 -6.11
C GLU A 337 -20.20 13.55 -6.83
N GLU A 338 -20.25 14.66 -6.09
CA GLU A 338 -20.29 16.00 -6.66
C GLU A 338 -19.01 16.30 -7.47
N ALA A 339 -17.85 15.93 -6.93
CA ALA A 339 -16.58 16.13 -7.62
C ALA A 339 -16.49 15.32 -8.91
N ILE A 340 -16.87 14.04 -8.89
CA ILE A 340 -16.88 13.15 -10.06
C ILE A 340 -17.82 13.69 -11.13
N ALA A 341 -19.03 14.12 -10.75
CA ALA A 341 -20.00 14.71 -11.68
C ALA A 341 -19.44 15.98 -12.35
N ALA A 342 -18.73 16.82 -11.59
CA ALA A 342 -18.10 18.03 -12.12
C ALA A 342 -16.93 17.71 -13.06
N ILE A 343 -16.11 16.69 -12.75
CA ILE A 343 -15.00 16.26 -13.60
C ILE A 343 -15.55 15.76 -14.93
N TYR A 344 -16.50 14.83 -14.93
CA TYR A 344 -17.09 14.29 -16.16
C TYR A 344 -17.89 15.32 -16.97
N ALA A 345 -18.47 16.33 -16.31
CA ALA A 345 -19.14 17.43 -17.01
C ALA A 345 -18.17 18.45 -17.63
N GLY A 346 -16.84 18.24 -17.54
CA GLY A 346 -15.84 19.16 -18.08
C GLY A 346 -15.75 20.51 -17.35
N LYS A 347 -16.24 20.58 -16.10
CA LYS A 347 -16.19 21.80 -15.29
C LYS A 347 -14.83 22.02 -14.61
N ILE A 348 -13.98 20.99 -14.59
CA ILE A 348 -12.62 21.04 -14.09
C ILE A 348 -11.69 21.24 -15.28
N VAL A 349 -10.85 22.23 -15.21
CA VAL A 349 -9.94 22.63 -16.28
C VAL A 349 -8.47 22.60 -15.82
N PRO A 350 -7.50 22.51 -16.74
CA PRO A 350 -6.08 22.60 -16.41
C PRO A 350 -5.77 23.81 -15.51
N GLY A 351 -5.02 23.60 -14.44
CA GLY A 351 -4.67 24.63 -13.45
C GLY A 351 -5.56 24.65 -12.21
N ASP A 352 -6.70 23.97 -12.22
CA ASP A 352 -7.59 23.92 -11.04
C ASP A 352 -7.00 23.08 -9.90
N VAL A 353 -7.45 23.36 -8.67
CA VAL A 353 -7.24 22.53 -7.47
C VAL A 353 -8.61 22.00 -7.03
N VAL A 354 -8.84 20.71 -7.21
CA VAL A 354 -10.06 20.03 -6.74
C VAL A 354 -9.92 19.74 -5.25
N VAL A 355 -10.89 20.18 -4.45
CA VAL A 355 -10.92 19.96 -3.00
C VAL A 355 -12.21 19.21 -2.65
N ILE A 356 -12.06 17.96 -2.16
CA ILE A 356 -13.19 17.15 -1.69
C ILE A 356 -13.12 17.09 -0.17
N ARG A 357 -14.18 17.51 0.50
CA ARG A 357 -14.24 17.60 1.96
C ARG A 357 -15.42 16.81 2.53
N TYR A 358 -15.40 16.56 3.85
CA TYR A 358 -16.40 15.80 4.61
C TYR A 358 -16.43 14.30 4.29
N GLU A 359 -15.36 13.77 3.74
CA GLU A 359 -15.15 12.35 3.47
C GLU A 359 -14.12 11.71 4.44
N GLY A 360 -13.58 12.52 5.35
CA GLY A 360 -12.65 12.10 6.38
C GLY A 360 -13.34 11.52 7.62
N PRO A 361 -12.55 11.12 8.64
CA PRO A 361 -13.06 10.44 9.83
C PRO A 361 -13.99 11.31 10.69
N LYS A 362 -13.94 12.64 10.57
CA LYS A 362 -14.82 13.57 11.30
C LYS A 362 -16.11 13.93 10.56
N GLY A 363 -16.15 13.82 9.25
CA GLY A 363 -17.29 14.22 8.42
C GLY A 363 -17.93 13.07 7.65
N GLY A 364 -17.13 12.07 7.31
CA GLY A 364 -17.56 10.87 6.61
C GLY A 364 -17.61 9.65 7.56
N PRO A 365 -18.21 8.56 7.13
CA PRO A 365 -18.35 7.35 7.95
C PRO A 365 -17.10 6.47 7.96
N GLY A 366 -15.89 7.00 8.06
CA GLY A 366 -14.69 6.21 8.20
C GLY A 366 -13.61 6.45 7.16
N MET A 367 -13.40 7.69 6.73
CA MET A 367 -12.30 8.07 5.85
C MET A 367 -12.34 7.35 4.49
N ARG A 368 -13.27 7.77 3.66
CA ARG A 368 -13.60 7.19 2.35
C ARG A 368 -12.39 7.12 1.40
N GLU A 369 -12.34 6.09 0.57
CA GLU A 369 -11.32 5.92 -0.47
C GLU A 369 -11.66 6.71 -1.74
N MET A 370 -10.80 7.67 -2.12
CA MET A 370 -10.98 8.54 -3.29
C MET A 370 -10.40 7.91 -4.57
N LEU A 371 -10.89 6.73 -4.95
CA LEU A 371 -10.44 6.05 -6.16
C LEU A 371 -11.02 6.68 -7.44
N ASN A 372 -12.31 6.93 -7.44
CA ASN A 372 -13.01 7.39 -8.64
C ASN A 372 -12.61 8.79 -9.09
N PRO A 373 -12.47 9.82 -8.22
CA PRO A 373 -12.02 11.14 -8.66
C PRO A 373 -10.63 11.12 -9.29
N THR A 374 -9.69 10.35 -8.72
CA THR A 374 -8.34 10.21 -9.27
C THR A 374 -8.36 9.57 -10.64
N SER A 375 -9.13 8.49 -10.79
CA SER A 375 -9.27 7.77 -12.06
C SER A 375 -10.01 8.58 -13.11
N ALA A 376 -11.02 9.39 -12.71
CA ALA A 376 -11.72 10.30 -13.60
C ALA A 376 -10.77 11.38 -14.15
N LEU A 377 -9.95 12.00 -13.30
CA LEU A 377 -8.95 12.98 -13.72
C LEU A 377 -7.91 12.35 -14.68
N ALA A 378 -7.42 11.14 -14.36
CA ALA A 378 -6.48 10.43 -15.22
C ALA A 378 -7.11 10.04 -16.56
N GLY A 379 -8.33 9.49 -16.55
CA GLY A 379 -9.08 9.12 -17.76
C GLY A 379 -9.35 10.32 -18.68
N MET A 380 -9.55 11.50 -18.11
CA MET A 380 -9.74 12.77 -18.84
C MET A 380 -8.41 13.48 -19.16
N LYS A 381 -7.25 12.89 -18.86
CA LYS A 381 -5.91 13.45 -19.07
C LYS A 381 -5.66 14.80 -18.36
N LEU A 382 -6.27 14.97 -17.19
CA LEU A 382 -6.11 16.14 -16.34
C LEU A 382 -5.07 15.91 -15.20
N ASP A 383 -4.57 14.70 -15.06
CA ASP A 383 -3.68 14.23 -14.01
C ASP A 383 -2.36 14.99 -13.88
N LYS A 384 -1.89 15.61 -14.95
CA LYS A 384 -0.65 16.41 -14.97
C LYS A 384 -0.87 17.92 -14.84
N THR A 385 -2.11 18.36 -14.65
CA THR A 385 -2.45 19.79 -14.68
C THR A 385 -3.45 20.21 -13.62
N VAL A 386 -4.03 19.25 -12.89
CA VAL A 386 -5.02 19.49 -11.83
C VAL A 386 -4.52 18.83 -10.56
N ALA A 387 -4.50 19.55 -9.45
CA ALA A 387 -4.25 19.00 -8.14
C ALA A 387 -5.56 18.53 -7.49
N LEU A 388 -5.50 17.49 -6.67
CA LEU A 388 -6.64 16.97 -5.91
C LEU A 388 -6.26 16.87 -4.44
N ILE A 389 -7.10 17.43 -3.56
CA ILE A 389 -6.94 17.43 -2.10
C ILE A 389 -8.21 16.86 -1.47
N THR A 390 -8.09 16.04 -0.43
CA THR A 390 -9.24 15.52 0.32
C THR A 390 -8.89 15.28 1.77
N ASP A 391 -9.90 15.27 2.64
CA ASP A 391 -9.86 14.75 4.00
C ASP A 391 -10.19 13.25 4.07
N GLY A 392 -10.55 12.64 2.95
CA GLY A 392 -10.59 11.20 2.74
C GLY A 392 -9.20 10.60 2.56
N ARG A 393 -9.10 9.45 1.93
CA ARG A 393 -7.82 8.78 1.63
C ARG A 393 -7.75 8.24 0.22
N PHE A 394 -6.53 7.95 -0.25
CA PHE A 394 -6.28 7.43 -1.58
C PHE A 394 -5.78 5.99 -1.50
N SER A 395 -6.40 5.09 -2.24
CA SER A 395 -6.05 3.67 -2.24
C SER A 395 -5.35 3.21 -3.52
N LEU A 396 -5.67 3.75 -4.67
CA LEU A 396 -5.20 3.30 -5.98
C LEU A 396 -4.75 4.48 -6.86
N SER A 397 -4.36 5.62 -6.25
CA SER A 397 -4.22 6.85 -7.00
C SER A 397 -2.93 6.96 -7.80
N LEU A 398 -3.09 7.47 -9.02
CA LEU A 398 -2.04 7.92 -9.94
C LEU A 398 -1.69 9.40 -9.76
N ILE A 399 -2.37 10.13 -8.88
CA ILE A 399 -2.39 11.60 -8.85
C ILE A 399 -2.02 12.14 -7.47
N HIS A 400 -1.47 13.35 -7.47
CA HIS A 400 -0.91 14.07 -6.34
C HIS A 400 -1.93 14.44 -5.31
N ILE A 401 -1.75 13.99 -4.09
CA ILE A 401 -2.75 14.28 -3.10
C ILE A 401 -2.21 14.18 -1.69
N SER A 402 -2.63 15.15 -0.88
CA SER A 402 -2.40 15.14 0.54
C SER A 402 -3.64 14.61 1.26
N GLU A 403 -3.45 13.63 2.12
CA GLU A 403 -4.47 13.14 3.05
C GLU A 403 -4.19 13.66 4.45
N PRO A 404 -5.17 14.24 5.16
CA PRO A 404 -5.00 14.52 6.58
C PRO A 404 -4.88 13.22 7.37
N THR A 405 -3.83 13.12 8.14
CA THR A 405 -3.56 11.96 8.99
C THR A 405 -3.98 12.28 10.41
N ARG A 406 -5.04 11.70 10.89
CA ARG A 406 -5.41 11.56 12.30
C ARG A 406 -5.85 10.15 12.59
#